data_953caa519888139c7b3dadc4b85ea6aa
#
_entry.id   953caa519888139c7b3dadc4b85ea6aa
#
_cell.length_a   1.000
_cell.length_b   1.000
_cell.length_c   1.000
_cell.angle_alpha   90.00
_cell.angle_beta   90.00
_cell.angle_gamma   90.00
#
_symmetry.space_group_name_H-M   'P 1'
#
loop_
_entity.id
_entity.type
_entity.pdbx_description
1 polymer ?
#
loop_
_entity_poly.entity_id
_entity_poly.type
_entity_poly.pdbx_seq_one_letter_code
_entity_poly.pdbx_strand_id
1 'polypeptide(L)'
;MIAVVVVAALVILALITQAGVVVLQRSYPAQGEMVEVTGATLNVVDIGPRDAAGPPIVLIHGASSNLRAMQQPLGDLLAGRHRVILIDRPGHGWSPRMREADSTPAIQGQMIDAALERLGVGPAILVVHSWAGALGARMALDYPARVAGLVLLAPALYPWSGGVGWHNDVVTTPVIGPLLAYTITLPLGYFLTEPGARHAFLPQTMPENFVSDTATALLLRPREFLANARDLVTLKAAVREQSPRYADIKVPAVVIAGDADTTVWPTIHSRPFTAAVPNAKLMMLPGVGHLVQNAAPELVMGEIDAMIDGIAQGTRAAAN
;
A
#
# COMPACT_ATOMS: atom_id res chain seq x y z
N MET A 1 -27.90 13.50 34.47
CA MET A 1 -28.65 12.53 33.65
C MET A 1 -28.09 12.44 32.25
N ILE A 2 -28.01 13.50 31.44
CA ILE A 2 -27.50 13.48 30.04
C ILE A 2 -26.08 12.93 29.98
N ALA A 3 -25.15 13.38 30.81
CA ALA A 3 -23.76 12.89 30.79
C ALA A 3 -23.65 11.37 31.03
N VAL A 4 -24.46 10.83 31.95
CA VAL A 4 -24.50 9.38 32.23
C VAL A 4 -24.99 8.60 31.04
N VAL A 5 -26.03 9.10 30.34
CA VAL A 5 -26.55 8.47 29.11
C VAL A 5 -25.49 8.47 28.00
N VAL A 6 -24.78 9.59 27.80
CA VAL A 6 -23.71 9.70 26.79
C VAL A 6 -22.58 8.74 27.11
N VAL A 7 -22.12 8.69 28.36
CA VAL A 7 -21.04 7.75 28.76
C VAL A 7 -21.49 6.29 28.56
N ALA A 8 -22.71 5.94 28.96
CA ALA A 8 -23.23 4.60 28.75
C ALA A 8 -23.30 4.23 27.27
N ALA A 9 -23.75 5.13 26.40
CA ALA A 9 -23.78 4.93 24.96
C ALA A 9 -22.37 4.69 24.38
N LEU A 10 -21.38 5.49 24.78
CA LEU A 10 -19.98 5.33 24.34
C LEU A 10 -19.41 3.99 24.81
N VAL A 11 -19.70 3.56 26.05
CA VAL A 11 -19.27 2.25 26.54
C VAL A 11 -19.89 1.11 25.71
N ILE A 12 -21.18 1.18 25.41
CA ILE A 12 -21.86 0.17 24.58
C ILE A 12 -21.23 0.12 23.20
N LEU A 13 -21.00 1.27 22.55
CA LEU A 13 -20.35 1.35 21.24
C LEU A 13 -18.92 0.79 21.27
N ALA A 14 -18.17 1.05 22.35
CA ALA A 14 -16.83 0.49 22.52
C ALA A 14 -16.88 -1.05 22.65
N LEU A 15 -17.84 -1.60 23.38
CA LEU A 15 -18.04 -3.05 23.50
C LEU A 15 -18.42 -3.68 22.16
N ILE A 16 -19.32 -3.04 21.39
CA ILE A 16 -19.69 -3.48 20.03
C ILE A 16 -18.45 -3.45 19.13
N THR A 17 -17.66 -2.38 19.19
CA THR A 17 -16.41 -2.27 18.41
C THR A 17 -15.43 -3.41 18.76
N GLN A 18 -15.19 -3.67 20.06
CA GLN A 18 -14.29 -4.76 20.46
C GLN A 18 -14.81 -6.15 20.05
N ALA A 19 -16.11 -6.40 20.17
CA ALA A 19 -16.72 -7.64 19.67
C ALA A 19 -16.53 -7.77 18.17
N GLY A 20 -16.76 -6.70 17.40
CA GLY A 20 -16.57 -6.67 15.96
C GLY A 20 -15.10 -6.89 15.57
N VAL A 21 -14.13 -6.31 16.31
CA VAL A 21 -12.70 -6.58 16.10
C VAL A 21 -12.39 -8.07 16.24
N VAL A 22 -12.92 -8.74 17.27
CA VAL A 22 -12.72 -10.17 17.48
C VAL A 22 -13.33 -10.98 16.31
N VAL A 23 -14.51 -10.59 15.84
CA VAL A 23 -15.16 -11.25 14.69
C VAL A 23 -14.29 -11.08 13.44
N LEU A 24 -13.86 -9.86 13.12
CA LEU A 24 -13.02 -9.61 11.95
C LEU A 24 -11.69 -10.38 11.99
N GLN A 25 -11.04 -10.43 13.15
CA GLN A 25 -9.78 -11.15 13.30
C GLN A 25 -9.95 -12.66 13.13
N ARG A 26 -11.09 -13.23 13.57
CA ARG A 26 -11.41 -14.66 13.37
C ARG A 26 -11.79 -14.96 11.92
N SER A 27 -12.50 -14.05 11.26
CA SER A 27 -12.91 -14.22 9.85
C SER A 27 -11.73 -14.08 8.89
N TYR A 28 -10.76 -13.23 9.24
CA TYR A 28 -9.61 -12.91 8.39
C TYR A 28 -8.30 -13.08 9.16
N PRO A 29 -7.88 -14.31 9.47
CA PRO A 29 -6.63 -14.57 10.19
C PRO A 29 -5.42 -14.10 9.39
N ALA A 30 -4.29 -13.89 10.09
CA ALA A 30 -3.01 -13.60 9.45
C ALA A 30 -2.65 -14.72 8.46
N GLN A 31 -2.10 -14.31 7.32
CA GLN A 31 -1.51 -15.21 6.34
C GLN A 31 0.00 -14.96 6.35
N GLY A 32 0.80 -15.99 6.30
CA GLY A 32 2.24 -15.82 6.20
C GLY A 32 2.99 -15.75 7.53
N GLU A 33 4.19 -15.19 7.49
CA GLU A 33 5.15 -15.14 8.59
C GLU A 33 5.19 -13.74 9.23
N MET A 34 5.32 -13.72 10.56
CA MET A 34 5.54 -12.48 11.32
C MET A 34 7.03 -12.20 11.45
N VAL A 35 7.54 -11.25 10.68
CA VAL A 35 8.96 -10.89 10.64
C VAL A 35 9.23 -9.72 11.60
N GLU A 36 9.98 -9.98 12.65
CA GLU A 36 10.36 -8.94 13.61
C GLU A 36 11.52 -8.10 13.07
N VAL A 37 11.38 -6.78 13.13
CA VAL A 37 12.41 -5.80 12.78
C VAL A 37 12.47 -4.71 13.85
N THR A 38 13.49 -3.88 13.83
CA THR A 38 13.57 -2.75 14.76
C THR A 38 12.36 -1.82 14.60
N GLY A 39 11.54 -1.74 15.64
CA GLY A 39 10.36 -0.85 15.70
C GLY A 39 9.08 -1.39 15.06
N ALA A 40 9.09 -2.61 14.49
CA ALA A 40 7.89 -3.21 13.92
C ALA A 40 7.94 -4.75 13.90
N THR A 41 6.77 -5.35 13.70
CA THR A 41 6.65 -6.75 13.29
C THR A 41 5.80 -6.75 12.02
N LEU A 42 6.33 -7.29 10.92
CA LEU A 42 5.65 -7.25 9.63
C LEU A 42 5.07 -8.63 9.29
N ASN A 43 3.81 -8.66 8.88
CA ASN A 43 3.19 -9.82 8.29
C ASN A 43 3.60 -9.92 6.82
N VAL A 44 4.26 -11.02 6.47
CA VAL A 44 4.84 -11.26 5.15
C VAL A 44 4.36 -12.58 4.60
N VAL A 45 3.85 -12.56 3.38
CA VAL A 45 3.46 -13.75 2.61
C VAL A 45 4.47 -13.96 1.49
N ASP A 46 5.14 -15.12 1.47
CA ASP A 46 6.15 -15.49 0.47
C ASP A 46 5.62 -16.69 -0.32
N ILE A 47 5.22 -16.46 -1.56
CA ILE A 47 4.57 -17.43 -2.44
C ILE A 47 5.29 -17.56 -3.79
N GLY A 48 4.94 -18.61 -4.51
CA GLY A 48 5.57 -18.94 -5.79
C GLY A 48 6.91 -19.68 -5.65
N PRO A 49 7.54 -20.03 -6.77
CA PRO A 49 8.79 -20.80 -6.77
C PRO A 49 9.96 -19.95 -6.24
N ARG A 50 10.65 -20.44 -5.20
CA ARG A 50 11.80 -19.74 -4.61
C ARG A 50 13.04 -19.74 -5.49
N ASP A 51 13.11 -20.67 -6.44
CA ASP A 51 14.16 -20.84 -7.44
C ASP A 51 13.79 -20.21 -8.81
N ALA A 52 12.75 -19.39 -8.84
CA ALA A 52 12.35 -18.67 -10.05
C ALA A 52 13.52 -17.83 -10.62
N ALA A 53 13.63 -17.80 -11.93
CA ALA A 53 14.63 -16.98 -12.59
C ALA A 53 14.33 -15.49 -12.42
N GLY A 54 15.36 -14.69 -12.11
CA GLY A 54 15.25 -13.25 -11.97
C GLY A 54 15.04 -12.76 -10.54
N PRO A 55 14.91 -11.43 -10.36
CA PRO A 55 14.68 -10.83 -9.05
C PRO A 55 13.32 -11.23 -8.47
N PRO A 56 13.19 -11.45 -7.14
CA PRO A 56 11.90 -11.61 -6.52
C PRO A 56 11.06 -10.34 -6.65
N ILE A 57 9.74 -10.50 -6.62
CA ILE A 57 8.77 -9.40 -6.74
C ILE A 57 8.21 -9.10 -5.36
N VAL A 58 8.30 -7.85 -4.91
CA VAL A 58 7.75 -7.40 -3.63
C VAL A 58 6.53 -6.51 -3.89
N LEU A 59 5.35 -6.96 -3.46
CA LEU A 59 4.08 -6.27 -3.61
C LEU A 59 3.73 -5.50 -2.34
N ILE A 60 3.50 -4.18 -2.46
CA ILE A 60 3.19 -3.30 -1.33
C ILE A 60 1.92 -2.51 -1.62
N HIS A 61 0.94 -2.67 -0.75
CA HIS A 61 -0.40 -2.09 -0.87
C HIS A 61 -0.44 -0.57 -0.55
N GLY A 62 -1.49 0.11 -1.02
CA GLY A 62 -1.77 1.52 -0.78
C GLY A 62 -2.39 1.82 0.59
N ALA A 63 -2.96 3.03 0.73
CA ALA A 63 -3.77 3.40 1.88
C ALA A 63 -5.10 2.62 1.89
N SER A 64 -5.74 2.53 3.05
CA SER A 64 -7.05 1.88 3.26
C SER A 64 -7.11 0.43 2.77
N SER A 65 -5.99 -0.29 2.84
CA SER A 65 -5.80 -1.60 2.23
C SER A 65 -4.85 -2.45 3.07
N ASN A 66 -4.63 -3.69 2.64
CA ASN A 66 -3.69 -4.65 3.19
C ASN A 66 -3.09 -5.52 2.07
N LEU A 67 -2.19 -6.46 2.39
CA LEU A 67 -1.48 -7.28 1.41
C LEU A 67 -2.42 -8.08 0.49
N ARG A 68 -3.61 -8.50 0.95
CA ARG A 68 -4.55 -9.29 0.15
C ARG A 68 -5.06 -8.54 -1.07
N ALA A 69 -5.16 -7.20 -1.00
CA ALA A 69 -5.56 -6.39 -2.16
C ALA A 69 -4.48 -6.31 -3.25
N MET A 70 -3.22 -6.62 -2.93
CA MET A 70 -2.17 -6.81 -3.91
C MET A 70 -2.01 -8.29 -4.30
N GLN A 71 -2.41 -9.20 -3.42
CA GLN A 71 -2.42 -10.61 -3.72
C GLN A 71 -3.43 -10.92 -4.83
N GLN A 72 -4.63 -10.35 -4.76
CA GLN A 72 -5.71 -10.62 -5.71
C GLN A 72 -5.98 -9.44 -6.67
N PRO A 73 -5.94 -9.68 -7.99
CA PRO A 73 -5.54 -10.94 -8.64
C PRO A 73 -4.03 -11.03 -8.87
N LEU A 74 -3.29 -9.91 -8.75
CA LEU A 74 -1.93 -9.74 -9.30
C LEU A 74 -0.92 -10.70 -8.66
N GLY A 75 -0.88 -10.78 -7.33
CA GLY A 75 0.07 -11.62 -6.62
C GLY A 75 -0.08 -13.10 -6.95
N ASP A 76 -1.33 -13.59 -6.98
CA ASP A 76 -1.64 -14.99 -7.28
C ASP A 76 -1.27 -15.35 -8.74
N LEU A 77 -1.51 -14.43 -9.69
CA LEU A 77 -1.11 -14.60 -11.08
C LEU A 77 0.42 -14.64 -11.25
N LEU A 78 1.13 -13.73 -10.58
CA LEU A 78 2.60 -13.66 -10.62
C LEU A 78 3.25 -14.88 -9.97
N ALA A 79 2.67 -15.40 -8.87
CA ALA A 79 3.18 -16.55 -8.13
C ALA A 79 3.22 -17.85 -8.95
N GLY A 80 2.51 -17.91 -10.06
CA GLY A 80 2.61 -19.05 -10.99
C GLY A 80 3.99 -19.19 -11.64
N ARG A 81 4.79 -18.12 -11.71
CA ARG A 81 6.09 -18.09 -12.40
C ARG A 81 7.22 -17.43 -11.62
N HIS A 82 6.91 -16.58 -10.65
CA HIS A 82 7.87 -15.75 -9.92
C HIS A 82 7.76 -15.98 -8.41
N ARG A 83 8.85 -15.75 -7.69
CA ARG A 83 8.78 -15.60 -6.24
C ARG A 83 8.17 -14.25 -5.91
N VAL A 84 7.06 -14.25 -5.17
CA VAL A 84 6.27 -13.06 -4.84
C VAL A 84 6.21 -12.91 -3.32
N ILE A 85 6.60 -11.74 -2.85
CA ILE A 85 6.61 -11.38 -1.43
C ILE A 85 5.58 -10.26 -1.24
N LEU A 86 4.56 -10.52 -0.45
CA LEU A 86 3.53 -9.54 -0.12
C LEU A 86 3.73 -9.09 1.33
N ILE A 87 3.63 -7.80 1.57
CA ILE A 87 3.90 -7.22 2.89
C ILE A 87 2.72 -6.35 3.32
N ASP A 88 2.18 -6.63 4.51
CA ASP A 88 1.35 -5.65 5.20
C ASP A 88 2.23 -4.51 5.70
N ARG A 89 1.95 -3.26 5.26
CA ARG A 89 2.71 -2.10 5.75
C ARG A 89 2.51 -1.90 7.27
N PRO A 90 3.50 -1.34 7.99
CA PRO A 90 3.35 -1.05 9.42
C PRO A 90 2.06 -0.29 9.74
N GLY A 91 1.23 -0.83 10.61
CA GLY A 91 -0.08 -0.29 10.99
C GLY A 91 -1.25 -0.78 10.15
N HIS A 92 -1.03 -1.68 9.19
CA HIS A 92 -2.07 -2.24 8.31
C HIS A 92 -2.10 -3.76 8.38
N GLY A 93 -3.23 -4.34 8.02
CA GLY A 93 -3.41 -5.79 8.00
C GLY A 93 -3.03 -6.43 9.33
N TRP A 94 -2.02 -7.27 9.33
CA TRP A 94 -1.52 -7.93 10.53
C TRP A 94 -0.16 -7.40 11.00
N SER A 95 0.33 -6.31 10.42
CA SER A 95 1.56 -5.62 10.82
C SER A 95 1.26 -4.51 11.83
N PRO A 96 1.48 -4.70 13.15
CA PRO A 96 1.25 -3.65 14.12
C PRO A 96 2.23 -2.48 13.92
N ARG A 97 1.75 -1.27 14.21
CA ARG A 97 2.58 -0.07 14.32
C ARG A 97 2.86 0.22 15.78
N MET A 98 4.12 0.40 16.12
CA MET A 98 4.54 0.64 17.51
C MET A 98 4.42 2.12 17.90
N ARG A 99 4.69 3.06 16.98
CA ARG A 99 4.69 4.50 17.23
C ARG A 99 3.95 5.25 16.13
N GLU A 100 3.29 6.34 16.51
CA GLU A 100 2.58 7.20 15.55
C GLU A 100 3.53 7.87 14.54
N ALA A 101 4.77 8.19 14.95
CA ALA A 101 5.81 8.74 14.10
C ALA A 101 6.22 7.82 12.94
N ASP A 102 5.88 6.52 13.01
CA ASP A 102 6.22 5.53 11.99
C ASP A 102 5.28 5.57 10.77
N SER A 103 4.62 6.70 10.55
CA SER A 103 3.63 6.91 9.48
C SER A 103 4.22 7.36 8.13
N THR A 104 5.51 7.68 8.06
CA THR A 104 6.12 8.23 6.84
C THR A 104 6.64 7.14 5.90
N PRO A 105 6.65 7.39 4.56
CA PRO A 105 7.27 6.48 3.59
C PRO A 105 8.72 6.12 3.93
N ALA A 106 9.50 7.06 4.47
CA ALA A 106 10.89 6.84 4.84
C ALA A 106 11.05 5.79 5.93
N ILE A 107 10.28 5.92 7.03
CA ILE A 107 10.37 4.99 8.17
C ILE A 107 9.79 3.63 7.80
N GLN A 108 8.65 3.60 7.10
CA GLN A 108 8.08 2.34 6.64
C GLN A 108 9.01 1.63 5.63
N GLY A 109 9.67 2.37 4.74
CA GLY A 109 10.67 1.83 3.82
C GLY A 109 11.87 1.21 4.54
N GLN A 110 12.37 1.84 5.60
CA GLN A 110 13.43 1.30 6.45
C GLN A 110 13.02 -0.03 7.12
N MET A 111 11.79 -0.12 7.64
CA MET A 111 11.29 -1.34 8.26
C MET A 111 11.12 -2.48 7.23
N ILE A 112 10.65 -2.15 6.02
CA ILE A 112 10.50 -3.12 4.94
C ILE A 112 11.86 -3.59 4.45
N ASP A 113 12.85 -2.71 4.27
CA ASP A 113 14.21 -3.09 3.91
C ASP A 113 14.81 -4.07 4.93
N ALA A 114 14.67 -3.78 6.22
CA ALA A 114 15.12 -4.67 7.29
C ALA A 114 14.41 -6.04 7.29
N ALA A 115 13.13 -6.08 6.94
CA ALA A 115 12.40 -7.34 6.81
C ALA A 115 12.89 -8.16 5.60
N LEU A 116 13.10 -7.52 4.45
CA LEU A 116 13.65 -8.17 3.27
C LEU A 116 15.06 -8.71 3.54
N GLU A 117 15.89 -7.99 4.28
CA GLU A 117 17.21 -8.44 4.71
C GLU A 117 17.12 -9.71 5.58
N ARG A 118 16.23 -9.73 6.58
CA ARG A 118 16.02 -10.92 7.45
C ARG A 118 15.52 -12.13 6.69
N LEU A 119 14.71 -11.92 5.65
CA LEU A 119 14.21 -12.98 4.78
C LEU A 119 15.25 -13.45 3.74
N GLY A 120 16.44 -12.87 3.73
CA GLY A 120 17.47 -13.16 2.72
C GLY A 120 17.03 -12.79 1.31
N VAL A 121 16.14 -11.80 1.18
CA VAL A 121 15.68 -11.29 -0.12
C VAL A 121 16.72 -10.32 -0.65
N GLY A 122 17.31 -10.63 -1.81
CA GLY A 122 18.27 -9.80 -2.53
C GLY A 122 17.59 -8.60 -3.20
N PRO A 123 18.26 -7.98 -4.20
CA PRO A 123 17.63 -6.94 -5.00
C PRO A 123 16.30 -7.44 -5.60
N ALA A 124 15.22 -6.68 -5.37
CA ALA A 124 13.87 -7.07 -5.75
C ALA A 124 13.21 -6.02 -6.66
N ILE A 125 12.24 -6.45 -7.46
CA ILE A 125 11.33 -5.52 -8.15
C ILE A 125 10.24 -5.14 -7.17
N LEU A 126 10.16 -3.85 -6.82
CA LEU A 126 9.09 -3.32 -5.99
C LEU A 126 7.89 -2.95 -6.85
N VAL A 127 6.75 -3.58 -6.60
CA VAL A 127 5.46 -3.26 -7.22
C VAL A 127 4.59 -2.61 -6.15
N VAL A 128 4.35 -1.32 -6.30
CA VAL A 128 3.78 -0.47 -5.26
C VAL A 128 2.54 0.27 -5.76
N HIS A 129 1.46 0.24 -4.97
CA HIS A 129 0.21 0.88 -5.35
C HIS A 129 -0.07 2.15 -4.55
N SER A 130 -0.55 3.22 -5.23
CA SER A 130 -1.13 4.40 -4.60
C SER A 130 -0.17 5.07 -3.59
N TRP A 131 -0.52 5.15 -2.30
CA TRP A 131 0.29 5.68 -1.21
C TRP A 131 1.69 5.06 -1.17
N ALA A 132 1.77 3.75 -1.41
CA ALA A 132 3.04 3.04 -1.43
C ALA A 132 3.96 3.45 -2.60
N GLY A 133 3.46 4.20 -3.59
CA GLY A 133 4.29 4.82 -4.61
C GLY A 133 5.37 5.72 -4.01
N ALA A 134 5.02 6.55 -3.03
CA ALA A 134 5.98 7.36 -2.28
C ALA A 134 6.99 6.50 -1.50
N LEU A 135 6.56 5.38 -0.94
CA LEU A 135 7.42 4.44 -0.22
C LEU A 135 8.40 3.76 -1.17
N GLY A 136 7.93 3.22 -2.30
CA GLY A 136 8.80 2.58 -3.30
C GLY A 136 9.83 3.54 -3.88
N ALA A 137 9.43 4.77 -4.22
CA ALA A 137 10.35 5.82 -4.67
C ALA A 137 11.38 6.18 -3.58
N ARG A 138 10.96 6.24 -2.31
CA ARG A 138 11.87 6.48 -1.18
C ARG A 138 12.86 5.34 -0.99
N MET A 139 12.42 4.09 -1.11
CA MET A 139 13.31 2.94 -1.06
C MET A 139 14.33 2.93 -2.21
N ALA A 140 13.92 3.30 -3.42
CA ALA A 140 14.84 3.42 -4.56
C ALA A 140 15.89 4.52 -4.37
N LEU A 141 15.59 5.58 -3.59
CA LEU A 141 16.53 6.64 -3.24
C LEU A 141 17.49 6.26 -2.11
N ASP A 142 16.98 5.63 -1.05
CA ASP A 142 17.75 5.40 0.17
C ASP A 142 18.39 4.01 0.23
N TYR A 143 17.82 3.02 -0.49
CA TYR A 143 18.28 1.61 -0.54
C TYR A 143 18.43 1.11 -1.99
N PRO A 144 19.18 1.81 -2.86
CA PRO A 144 19.26 1.45 -4.29
C PRO A 144 19.78 0.04 -4.54
N ALA A 145 20.61 -0.50 -3.64
CA ALA A 145 21.11 -1.87 -3.74
C ALA A 145 20.01 -2.93 -3.45
N ARG A 146 18.92 -2.55 -2.81
CA ARG A 146 17.77 -3.43 -2.53
C ARG A 146 16.76 -3.45 -3.67
N VAL A 147 16.73 -2.42 -4.51
CA VAL A 147 15.73 -2.23 -5.54
C VAL A 147 16.33 -2.54 -6.91
N ALA A 148 15.93 -3.66 -7.51
CA ALA A 148 16.33 -4.04 -8.88
C ALA A 148 15.51 -3.30 -9.94
N GLY A 149 14.26 -2.94 -9.63
CA GLY A 149 13.36 -2.20 -10.48
C GLY A 149 12.13 -1.71 -9.71
N LEU A 150 11.40 -0.76 -10.28
CA LEU A 150 10.26 -0.11 -9.64
C LEU A 150 9.05 -0.08 -10.57
N VAL A 151 7.97 -0.76 -10.20
CA VAL A 151 6.68 -0.72 -10.88
C VAL A 151 5.67 0.02 -9.99
N LEU A 152 5.24 1.17 -10.46
CA LEU A 152 4.40 2.11 -9.72
C LEU A 152 2.98 2.10 -10.30
N LEU A 153 2.02 1.65 -9.52
CA LEU A 153 0.62 1.51 -9.90
C LEU A 153 -0.19 2.67 -9.31
N ALA A 154 -0.67 3.58 -10.15
CA ALA A 154 -1.43 4.78 -9.75
C ALA A 154 -0.79 5.53 -8.56
N PRO A 155 0.52 5.87 -8.60
CA PRO A 155 1.31 6.25 -7.44
C PRO A 155 1.08 7.69 -6.97
N ALA A 156 1.02 7.92 -5.65
CA ALA A 156 1.07 9.25 -5.04
C ALA A 156 2.52 9.67 -4.78
N LEU A 157 3.03 10.67 -5.52
CA LEU A 157 4.46 11.00 -5.58
C LEU A 157 4.80 12.47 -5.35
N TYR A 158 3.87 13.37 -5.54
CA TYR A 158 4.10 14.81 -5.40
C TYR A 158 3.09 15.46 -4.48
N PRO A 159 3.41 16.64 -3.89
CA PRO A 159 2.43 17.38 -3.13
C PRO A 159 1.31 17.92 -4.06
N TRP A 160 0.08 17.86 -3.58
CA TRP A 160 -1.12 18.31 -4.27
C TRP A 160 -1.79 19.48 -3.54
N SER A 161 -2.73 20.17 -4.19
CA SER A 161 -3.61 21.17 -3.56
C SER A 161 -4.69 20.48 -2.70
N GLY A 162 -5.12 21.13 -1.61
CA GLY A 162 -6.13 20.56 -0.69
C GLY A 162 -5.55 19.56 0.31
N GLY A 163 -6.42 18.82 0.98
CA GLY A 163 -6.10 17.82 2.02
C GLY A 163 -6.40 16.38 1.56
N VAL A 164 -6.42 15.47 2.53
CA VAL A 164 -6.73 14.05 2.35
C VAL A 164 -8.16 13.69 2.86
N GLY A 165 -9.03 14.69 2.97
CA GLY A 165 -10.35 14.57 3.58
C GLY A 165 -10.34 14.96 5.05
N TRP A 166 -11.24 15.87 5.43
CA TRP A 166 -11.36 16.43 6.78
C TRP A 166 -11.47 15.38 7.89
N HIS A 167 -12.09 14.23 7.59
CA HIS A 167 -12.27 13.14 8.54
C HIS A 167 -10.92 12.54 9.00
N ASN A 168 -9.90 12.50 8.14
CA ASN A 168 -8.56 12.04 8.52
C ASN A 168 -7.90 13.02 9.50
N ASP A 169 -8.09 14.33 9.29
CA ASP A 169 -7.59 15.35 10.21
C ASP A 169 -8.26 15.21 11.59
N VAL A 170 -9.58 14.99 11.64
CA VAL A 170 -10.31 14.75 12.90
C VAL A 170 -9.84 13.48 13.59
N VAL A 171 -9.67 12.38 12.85
CA VAL A 171 -9.24 11.08 13.38
C VAL A 171 -7.80 11.13 13.92
N THR A 172 -6.96 12.03 13.40
CA THR A 172 -5.60 12.21 13.93
C THR A 172 -5.50 13.18 15.10
N THR A 173 -6.61 13.81 15.50
CA THR A 173 -6.65 14.70 16.66
C THR A 173 -6.51 13.89 17.96
N PRO A 174 -5.59 14.28 18.89
CA PRO A 174 -5.45 13.61 20.17
C PRO A 174 -6.78 13.54 20.93
N VAL A 175 -7.05 12.44 21.61
CA VAL A 175 -8.28 12.12 22.37
C VAL A 175 -9.49 11.90 21.48
N ILE A 176 -9.80 12.82 20.56
CA ILE A 176 -10.99 12.72 19.68
C ILE A 176 -10.84 11.53 18.72
N GLY A 177 -9.70 11.42 18.07
CA GLY A 177 -9.44 10.33 17.12
C GLY A 177 -9.57 8.94 17.77
N PRO A 178 -8.86 8.65 18.86
CA PRO A 178 -9.05 7.39 19.60
C PRO A 178 -10.49 7.16 20.05
N LEU A 179 -11.17 8.19 20.58
CA LEU A 179 -12.57 8.06 20.98
C LEU A 179 -13.45 7.60 19.82
N LEU A 180 -13.34 8.25 18.65
CA LEU A 180 -14.08 7.88 17.45
C LEU A 180 -13.70 6.49 16.96
N ALA A 181 -12.42 6.18 16.87
CA ALA A 181 -11.92 4.90 16.37
C ALA A 181 -12.42 3.73 17.24
N TYR A 182 -12.43 3.88 18.56
CA TYR A 182 -12.82 2.81 19.47
C TYR A 182 -14.33 2.71 19.73
N THR A 183 -15.14 3.65 19.20
CA THR A 183 -16.60 3.65 19.41
C THR A 183 -17.40 3.59 18.10
N ILE A 184 -17.23 4.56 17.22
CA ILE A 184 -18.11 4.80 16.06
C ILE A 184 -17.56 4.16 14.79
N THR A 185 -16.25 4.11 14.60
CA THR A 185 -15.63 3.75 13.33
C THR A 185 -16.05 2.39 12.82
N LEU A 186 -16.00 1.34 13.65
CA LEU A 186 -16.35 0.00 13.20
C LEU A 186 -17.86 -0.15 12.94
N PRO A 187 -18.77 0.21 13.86
CA PRO A 187 -20.21 0.09 13.61
C PRO A 187 -20.68 0.85 12.36
N LEU A 188 -20.22 2.10 12.17
CA LEU A 188 -20.60 2.91 11.02
C LEU A 188 -19.85 2.48 9.75
N GLY A 189 -18.54 2.26 9.87
CA GLY A 189 -17.65 1.92 8.78
C GLY A 189 -18.02 0.61 8.10
N TYR A 190 -18.60 -0.35 8.84
CA TYR A 190 -19.07 -1.61 8.27
C TYR A 190 -20.04 -1.38 7.10
N PHE A 191 -20.96 -0.42 7.23
CA PHE A 191 -21.91 -0.06 6.18
C PHE A 191 -21.30 0.81 5.08
N LEU A 192 -20.16 1.46 5.33
CA LEU A 192 -19.49 2.35 4.39
C LEU A 192 -18.33 1.68 3.64
N THR A 193 -17.89 0.49 4.06
CA THR A 193 -16.74 -0.20 3.45
C THR A 193 -16.99 -0.55 2.00
N GLU A 194 -18.11 -1.17 1.67
CA GLU A 194 -18.42 -1.56 0.29
C GLU A 194 -18.67 -0.34 -0.63
N PRO A 195 -19.48 0.65 -0.25
CA PRO A 195 -19.60 1.88 -1.05
C PRO A 195 -18.26 2.58 -1.28
N GLY A 196 -17.40 2.65 -0.27
CA GLY A 196 -16.07 3.24 -0.39
C GLY A 196 -15.16 2.46 -1.35
N ALA A 197 -15.16 1.13 -1.26
CA ALA A 197 -14.44 0.27 -2.19
C ALA A 197 -14.95 0.43 -3.63
N ARG A 198 -16.27 0.42 -3.85
CA ARG A 198 -16.87 0.66 -5.17
C ARG A 198 -16.45 2.00 -5.76
N HIS A 199 -16.39 3.05 -4.93
CA HIS A 199 -15.92 4.36 -5.39
C HIS A 199 -14.47 4.34 -5.88
N ALA A 200 -13.58 3.59 -5.22
CA ALA A 200 -12.19 3.46 -5.63
C ALA A 200 -12.01 2.72 -6.97
N PHE A 201 -12.97 1.88 -7.35
CA PHE A 201 -12.97 1.18 -8.64
C PHE A 201 -13.44 2.04 -9.81
N LEU A 202 -14.16 3.15 -9.57
CA LEU A 202 -14.71 3.95 -10.67
C LEU A 202 -13.63 4.38 -11.67
N PRO A 203 -13.94 4.31 -12.99
CA PRO A 203 -15.20 3.92 -13.62
C PRO A 203 -15.40 2.40 -13.78
N GLN A 204 -14.44 1.54 -13.39
CA GLN A 204 -14.59 0.10 -13.47
C GLN A 204 -15.62 -0.44 -12.46
N THR A 205 -16.18 -1.59 -12.78
CA THR A 205 -17.03 -2.34 -11.84
C THR A 205 -16.15 -3.10 -10.84
N MET A 206 -16.42 -2.92 -9.56
CA MET A 206 -15.77 -3.69 -8.51
C MET A 206 -16.22 -5.17 -8.58
N PRO A 207 -15.30 -6.15 -8.50
CA PRO A 207 -15.65 -7.56 -8.36
C PRO A 207 -16.58 -7.80 -7.15
N GLU A 208 -17.54 -8.70 -7.29
CA GLU A 208 -18.61 -8.91 -6.29
C GLU A 208 -18.06 -9.24 -4.89
N ASN A 209 -17.03 -10.08 -4.82
CA ASN A 209 -16.46 -10.54 -3.56
C ASN A 209 -15.21 -9.73 -3.13
N PHE A 210 -14.89 -8.62 -3.79
CA PHE A 210 -13.64 -7.89 -3.55
C PHE A 210 -13.43 -7.55 -2.06
N VAL A 211 -14.44 -7.00 -1.39
CA VAL A 211 -14.35 -6.57 0.02
C VAL A 211 -14.05 -7.75 0.96
N SER A 212 -14.70 -8.91 0.72
CA SER A 212 -14.47 -10.14 1.51
C SER A 212 -13.11 -10.76 1.20
N ASP A 213 -12.77 -10.90 -0.09
CA ASP A 213 -11.55 -11.59 -0.52
C ASP A 213 -10.29 -10.82 -0.10
N THR A 214 -10.35 -9.50 -0.16
CA THR A 214 -9.24 -8.63 0.27
C THR A 214 -9.26 -8.29 1.76
N ALA A 215 -10.24 -8.79 2.52
CA ALA A 215 -10.41 -8.49 3.94
C ALA A 215 -10.39 -6.97 4.23
N THR A 216 -10.99 -6.16 3.33
CA THR A 216 -10.96 -4.69 3.43
C THR A 216 -11.50 -4.19 4.79
N ALA A 217 -12.46 -4.91 5.38
CA ALA A 217 -13.04 -4.57 6.68
C ALA A 217 -12.03 -4.58 7.85
N LEU A 218 -10.84 -5.19 7.71
CA LEU A 218 -9.78 -5.10 8.71
C LEU A 218 -9.37 -3.64 8.97
N LEU A 219 -9.50 -2.75 7.98
CA LEU A 219 -9.28 -1.31 8.13
C LEU A 219 -10.10 -0.69 9.27
N LEU A 220 -11.26 -1.26 9.60
CA LEU A 220 -12.16 -0.74 10.63
C LEU A 220 -11.67 -1.02 12.06
N ARG A 221 -10.64 -1.84 12.24
CA ARG A 221 -10.04 -2.04 13.54
C ARG A 221 -9.41 -0.72 14.03
N PRO A 222 -9.67 -0.29 15.27
CA PRO A 222 -9.31 1.06 15.73
C PRO A 222 -7.85 1.45 15.48
N ARG A 223 -6.90 0.54 15.79
CA ARG A 223 -5.47 0.80 15.61
C ARG A 223 -5.09 0.99 14.14
N GLU A 224 -5.67 0.18 13.26
CA GLU A 224 -5.42 0.24 11.83
C GLU A 224 -6.05 1.48 11.21
N PHE A 225 -7.28 1.82 11.61
CA PHE A 225 -7.95 3.04 11.16
C PHE A 225 -7.17 4.31 11.52
N LEU A 226 -6.68 4.40 12.77
CA LEU A 226 -5.82 5.49 13.23
C LEU A 226 -4.49 5.53 12.45
N ALA A 227 -3.87 4.36 12.21
CA ALA A 227 -2.64 4.27 11.46
C ALA A 227 -2.81 4.74 10.01
N ASN A 228 -3.91 4.32 9.35
CA ASN A 228 -4.23 4.74 7.99
C ASN A 228 -4.45 6.25 7.88
N ALA A 229 -5.22 6.85 8.80
CA ALA A 229 -5.43 8.29 8.82
C ALA A 229 -4.10 9.05 8.99
N ARG A 230 -3.21 8.58 9.87
CA ARG A 230 -1.87 9.15 10.04
C ARG A 230 -1.03 9.07 8.77
N ASP A 231 -1.04 7.93 8.10
CA ASP A 231 -0.33 7.75 6.82
C ASP A 231 -0.79 8.78 5.79
N LEU A 232 -2.09 9.01 5.71
CA LEU A 232 -2.68 9.95 4.74
C LEU A 232 -2.30 11.40 5.06
N VAL A 233 -2.40 11.85 6.32
CA VAL A 233 -2.12 13.25 6.67
C VAL A 233 -0.62 13.59 6.60
N THR A 234 0.27 12.62 6.81
CA THR A 234 1.72 12.83 6.75
C THR A 234 2.29 12.76 5.34
N LEU A 235 1.59 12.09 4.40
CA LEU A 235 2.08 11.82 3.05
C LEU A 235 2.50 13.09 2.29
N LYS A 236 1.67 14.14 2.33
CA LYS A 236 1.91 15.37 1.56
C LYS A 236 3.22 16.06 1.95
N ALA A 237 3.55 16.07 3.24
CA ALA A 237 4.82 16.60 3.72
C ALA A 237 5.99 15.71 3.30
N ALA A 238 5.83 14.39 3.40
CA ALA A 238 6.86 13.42 3.01
C ALA A 238 7.19 13.50 1.51
N VAL A 239 6.18 13.55 0.63
CA VAL A 239 6.44 13.68 -0.81
C VAL A 239 7.00 15.06 -1.21
N ARG A 240 6.69 16.12 -0.46
CA ARG A 240 7.31 17.44 -0.66
C ARG A 240 8.80 17.39 -0.36
N GLU A 241 9.20 16.67 0.68
CA GLU A 241 10.60 16.48 1.07
C GLU A 241 11.37 15.65 0.02
N GLN A 242 10.81 14.52 -0.41
CA GLN A 242 11.53 13.56 -1.24
C GLN A 242 11.47 13.84 -2.75
N SER A 243 10.41 14.47 -3.26
CA SER A 243 10.23 14.65 -4.71
C SER A 243 11.34 15.41 -5.43
N PRO A 244 12.06 16.40 -4.82
CA PRO A 244 13.22 17.04 -5.46
C PRO A 244 14.37 16.07 -5.79
N ARG A 245 14.42 14.89 -5.12
CA ARG A 245 15.45 13.88 -5.31
C ARG A 245 15.12 12.82 -6.36
N TYR A 246 13.92 12.85 -6.98
CA TYR A 246 13.51 11.76 -7.90
C TYR A 246 14.42 11.60 -9.11
N ALA A 247 15.11 12.65 -9.56
CA ALA A 247 16.14 12.56 -10.61
C ALA A 247 17.35 11.67 -10.23
N ASP A 248 17.53 11.39 -8.93
CA ASP A 248 18.59 10.52 -8.42
C ASP A 248 18.23 9.03 -8.51
N ILE A 249 16.98 8.67 -8.79
CA ILE A 249 16.54 7.28 -9.00
C ILE A 249 17.18 6.76 -10.29
N LYS A 250 18.00 5.70 -10.19
CA LYS A 250 18.75 5.12 -11.31
C LYS A 250 18.23 3.78 -11.77
N VAL A 251 17.44 3.10 -10.94
CA VAL A 251 16.83 1.82 -11.28
C VAL A 251 15.80 1.98 -12.39
N PRO A 252 15.57 0.97 -13.23
CA PRO A 252 14.48 0.99 -14.20
C PRO A 252 13.14 1.17 -13.48
N ALA A 253 12.28 2.04 -14.01
CA ALA A 253 10.98 2.34 -13.43
C ALA A 253 9.87 2.32 -14.48
N VAL A 254 8.73 1.72 -14.15
CA VAL A 254 7.51 1.77 -14.95
C VAL A 254 6.39 2.35 -14.11
N VAL A 255 5.75 3.39 -14.61
CA VAL A 255 4.55 3.99 -13.99
C VAL A 255 3.34 3.56 -14.83
N ILE A 256 2.38 2.91 -14.19
CA ILE A 256 1.11 2.50 -14.81
C ILE A 256 -0.01 3.26 -14.11
N ALA A 257 -0.74 4.08 -14.84
CA ALA A 257 -1.79 4.94 -14.29
C ALA A 257 -2.99 4.99 -15.22
N GLY A 258 -4.19 5.08 -14.65
CA GLY A 258 -5.41 5.28 -15.40
C GLY A 258 -5.68 6.76 -15.66
N ASP A 259 -6.12 7.15 -16.85
CA ASP A 259 -6.42 8.55 -17.17
C ASP A 259 -7.75 9.04 -16.57
N ALA A 260 -8.58 8.10 -16.11
CA ALA A 260 -9.83 8.37 -15.37
C ALA A 260 -9.65 8.30 -13.84
N ASP A 261 -8.41 8.18 -13.32
CA ASP A 261 -8.15 8.19 -11.88
C ASP A 261 -8.41 9.56 -11.28
N THR A 262 -9.46 9.65 -10.44
CA THR A 262 -9.84 10.86 -9.70
C THR A 262 -9.35 10.83 -8.25
N THR A 263 -8.73 9.74 -7.80
CA THR A 263 -8.16 9.58 -6.46
C THR A 263 -6.73 10.10 -6.41
N VAL A 264 -5.90 9.65 -7.36
CA VAL A 264 -4.49 10.06 -7.48
C VAL A 264 -4.25 10.53 -8.91
N TRP A 265 -4.41 11.82 -9.13
CA TRP A 265 -4.41 12.43 -10.46
C TRP A 265 -3.07 12.22 -11.18
N PRO A 266 -3.05 11.52 -12.32
CA PRO A 266 -1.80 11.22 -13.05
C PRO A 266 -1.05 12.48 -13.51
N THR A 267 -1.76 13.58 -13.75
CA THR A 267 -1.19 14.87 -14.13
C THR A 267 -0.36 15.51 -13.03
N ILE A 268 -0.67 15.19 -11.76
CA ILE A 268 0.06 15.70 -10.59
C ILE A 268 1.20 14.76 -10.21
N HIS A 269 1.00 13.45 -10.36
CA HIS A 269 1.89 12.44 -9.79
C HIS A 269 2.69 11.66 -10.84
N SER A 270 2.02 10.96 -11.74
CA SER A 270 2.64 10.02 -12.68
C SER A 270 3.46 10.72 -13.77
N ARG A 271 2.88 11.74 -14.43
CA ARG A 271 3.55 12.47 -15.51
C ARG A 271 4.81 13.22 -15.04
N PRO A 272 4.77 14.02 -13.93
CA PRO A 272 5.97 14.69 -13.45
C PRO A 272 7.05 13.72 -12.99
N PHE A 273 6.69 12.60 -12.37
CA PHE A 273 7.66 11.58 -11.94
C PHE A 273 8.39 10.98 -13.14
N THR A 274 7.65 10.57 -14.18
CA THR A 274 8.25 10.00 -15.38
C THR A 274 9.11 11.03 -16.12
N ALA A 275 8.78 12.30 -16.06
CA ALA A 275 9.61 13.36 -16.63
C ALA A 275 10.89 13.61 -15.82
N ALA A 276 10.88 13.39 -14.51
CA ALA A 276 12.01 13.62 -13.62
C ALA A 276 13.00 12.45 -13.54
N VAL A 277 12.50 11.19 -13.66
CA VAL A 277 13.31 9.98 -13.52
C VAL A 277 13.83 9.51 -14.88
N PRO A 278 15.15 9.49 -15.11
CA PRO A 278 15.73 9.25 -16.45
C PRO A 278 15.34 7.92 -17.09
N ASN A 279 15.18 6.87 -16.27
CA ASN A 279 14.88 5.50 -16.73
C ASN A 279 13.41 5.09 -16.48
N ALA A 280 12.50 6.07 -16.39
CA ALA A 280 11.10 5.81 -16.16
C ALA A 280 10.29 5.79 -17.48
N LYS A 281 9.40 4.79 -17.60
CA LYS A 281 8.40 4.65 -18.65
C LYS A 281 7.02 4.94 -18.08
N LEU A 282 6.18 5.67 -18.81
CA LEU A 282 4.76 5.89 -18.45
C LEU A 282 3.84 5.06 -19.35
N MET A 283 2.99 4.26 -18.70
CA MET A 283 1.86 3.56 -19.33
C MET A 283 0.56 4.22 -18.85
N MET A 284 -0.08 4.95 -19.74
CA MET A 284 -1.38 5.58 -19.44
C MET A 284 -2.51 4.72 -20.01
N LEU A 285 -3.40 4.24 -19.14
CA LEU A 285 -4.50 3.36 -19.49
C LEU A 285 -5.77 4.16 -19.72
N PRO A 286 -6.29 4.21 -20.97
CA PRO A 286 -7.49 4.98 -21.29
C PRO A 286 -8.74 4.44 -20.57
N GLY A 287 -9.52 5.33 -19.95
CA GLY A 287 -10.75 4.98 -19.24
C GLY A 287 -10.58 4.15 -17.98
N VAL A 288 -9.35 3.97 -17.49
CA VAL A 288 -9.06 3.22 -16.26
C VAL A 288 -8.97 4.18 -15.07
N GLY A 289 -9.50 3.75 -13.91
CA GLY A 289 -9.46 4.48 -12.64
C GLY A 289 -8.25 4.11 -11.78
N HIS A 290 -8.45 4.15 -10.45
CA HIS A 290 -7.35 4.03 -9.48
C HIS A 290 -6.80 2.60 -9.31
N LEU A 291 -7.62 1.57 -9.49
CA LEU A 291 -7.24 0.16 -9.25
C LEU A 291 -6.69 -0.49 -10.54
N VAL A 292 -5.57 0.03 -11.06
CA VAL A 292 -4.98 -0.43 -12.33
C VAL A 292 -4.58 -1.91 -12.30
N GLN A 293 -4.16 -2.44 -11.14
CA GLN A 293 -3.82 -3.86 -10.96
C GLN A 293 -5.02 -4.80 -11.06
N ASN A 294 -6.23 -4.27 -10.84
CA ASN A 294 -7.46 -5.02 -11.00
C ASN A 294 -8.07 -4.83 -12.39
N ALA A 295 -7.87 -3.65 -12.99
CA ALA A 295 -8.40 -3.31 -14.30
C ALA A 295 -7.60 -3.94 -15.46
N ALA A 296 -6.29 -4.09 -15.30
CA ALA A 296 -5.39 -4.59 -16.34
C ALA A 296 -4.24 -5.45 -15.76
N PRO A 297 -4.54 -6.54 -15.01
CA PRO A 297 -3.50 -7.35 -14.35
C PRO A 297 -2.51 -7.96 -15.32
N GLU A 298 -2.96 -8.40 -16.51
CA GLU A 298 -2.09 -9.00 -17.54
C GLU A 298 -1.10 -7.98 -18.10
N LEU A 299 -1.51 -6.72 -18.28
CA LEU A 299 -0.60 -5.65 -18.70
C LEU A 299 0.45 -5.37 -17.62
N VAL A 300 0.04 -5.30 -16.35
CA VAL A 300 0.97 -5.11 -15.23
C VAL A 300 1.98 -6.27 -15.18
N MET A 301 1.53 -7.51 -15.34
CA MET A 301 2.41 -8.68 -15.39
C MET A 301 3.39 -8.61 -16.55
N GLY A 302 2.91 -8.24 -17.75
CA GLY A 302 3.76 -8.08 -18.93
C GLY A 302 4.87 -7.04 -18.75
N GLU A 303 4.59 -5.93 -18.07
CA GLU A 303 5.60 -4.90 -17.77
C GLU A 303 6.60 -5.39 -16.70
N ILE A 304 6.16 -6.20 -15.74
CA ILE A 304 7.07 -6.84 -14.75
C ILE A 304 7.98 -7.85 -15.46
N ASP A 305 7.44 -8.72 -16.33
CA ASP A 305 8.21 -9.68 -17.11
C ASP A 305 9.24 -8.98 -17.99
N ALA A 306 8.84 -7.93 -18.70
CA ALA A 306 9.75 -7.13 -19.54
C ALA A 306 10.87 -6.48 -18.73
N MET A 307 10.57 -6.03 -17.49
CA MET A 307 11.58 -5.47 -16.58
C MET A 307 12.57 -6.55 -16.13
N ILE A 308 12.11 -7.76 -15.79
CA ILE A 308 12.97 -8.91 -15.44
C ILE A 308 13.93 -9.23 -16.58
N ASP A 309 13.41 -9.33 -17.81
CA ASP A 309 14.21 -9.63 -19.00
C ASP A 309 15.24 -8.52 -19.26
N GLY A 310 14.87 -7.26 -19.13
CA GLY A 310 15.76 -6.12 -19.27
C GLY A 310 16.91 -6.13 -18.26
N ILE A 311 16.63 -6.43 -17.00
CA ILE A 311 17.64 -6.56 -15.93
C ILE A 311 18.61 -7.70 -16.27
N ALA A 312 18.10 -8.87 -16.68
CA ALA A 312 18.93 -10.02 -17.03
C ALA A 312 19.86 -9.74 -18.22
N GLN A 313 19.39 -9.02 -19.23
CA GLN A 313 20.20 -8.61 -20.40
C GLN A 313 21.29 -7.60 -20.00
N GLY A 314 20.95 -6.59 -19.19
CA GLY A 314 21.91 -5.61 -18.67
C GLY A 314 23.02 -6.25 -17.84
N THR A 315 22.70 -7.23 -17.01
CA THR A 315 23.68 -7.99 -16.21
C THR A 315 24.64 -8.78 -17.09
N ARG A 316 24.13 -9.42 -18.16
CA ARG A 316 24.98 -10.18 -19.11
C ARG A 316 25.90 -9.25 -19.91
N ALA A 317 25.43 -8.08 -20.31
CA ALA A 317 26.24 -7.09 -21.04
C ALA A 317 27.36 -6.50 -20.20
N ALA A 318 27.16 -6.37 -18.89
CA ALA A 318 28.16 -5.87 -17.94
C ALA A 318 29.21 -6.94 -17.54
N ALA A 319 28.93 -8.23 -17.77
CA ALA A 319 29.82 -9.34 -17.43
C ALA A 319 30.78 -9.75 -18.59
N ASN A 320 30.52 -9.27 -19.81
CA ASN A 320 31.34 -9.45 -21.03
C ASN A 320 32.20 -8.20 -21.29
#